data_1e36fd1794b2398e6877d1737a2b7c22
#
_entry.id   1e36fd1794b2398e6877d1737a2b7c22
#
_cell.length_a   1.000
_cell.length_b   1.000
_cell.length_c   1.000
_cell.angle_alpha   90.00
_cell.angle_beta   90.00
_cell.angle_gamma   90.00
#
_symmetry.space_group_name_H-M   'P 1'
#
loop_
_entity.id
_entity.type
_entity.pdbx_description
1 polymer ?
#
loop_
_entity_poly.entity_id
_entity_poly.type
_entity_poly.pdbx_seq_one_letter_code
_entity_poly.pdbx_strand_id
1 'polypeptide(L)'
;MSPFDVVSFGELLVDFTPVGISENGNPVFERNPGGGPANVACAAAKLGAGTAFIGKVGNDIFGNALRGILNRGKVNTDALLLSDTYKTTLAFVQLDSFGDRSFSFYRKNGADTMLEFDEIPLSVLDGCRYFFCSSVMMAEGESRGTSFRIMKEARKRGIPVMFDVNLRLNLWESAALAKKYIEEALCLTDILKVSEEELFFLSDGADVSEAAAKLNSQYNFKALLV
;
A
#
# COMPACT_ATOMS: atom_id res chain seq x y z
N MET A 1 26.44 -5.61 5.26
CA MET A 1 25.16 -5.21 5.90
C MET A 1 24.14 -5.00 4.80
N SER A 2 22.91 -5.44 5.00
CA SER A 2 21.82 -5.16 4.07
C SER A 2 21.66 -3.64 3.92
N PRO A 3 21.50 -3.08 2.70
CA PRO A 3 21.27 -1.65 2.53
C PRO A 3 19.91 -1.22 3.08
N PHE A 4 18.92 -2.15 3.13
CA PHE A 4 17.56 -1.85 3.60
C PHE A 4 17.03 -2.89 4.57
N ASP A 5 16.47 -2.42 5.69
CA ASP A 5 15.71 -3.27 6.62
C ASP A 5 14.32 -3.58 6.06
N VAL A 6 13.67 -2.60 5.42
CA VAL A 6 12.35 -2.76 4.82
C VAL A 6 12.34 -2.15 3.42
N VAL A 7 11.95 -2.94 2.43
CA VAL A 7 11.54 -2.45 1.11
C VAL A 7 10.02 -2.50 1.04
N SER A 8 9.40 -1.34 0.88
CA SER A 8 7.94 -1.20 0.82
C SER A 8 7.48 -0.99 -0.62
N PHE A 9 6.50 -1.77 -1.06
CA PHE A 9 5.91 -1.72 -2.40
C PHE A 9 4.45 -1.31 -2.32
N GLY A 10 4.06 -0.29 -3.08
CA GLY A 10 2.66 0.07 -3.15
C GLY A 10 2.35 1.45 -3.70
N GLU A 11 1.15 1.90 -3.37
CA GLU A 11 0.65 3.21 -3.74
C GLU A 11 1.33 4.34 -2.96
N LEU A 12 1.53 5.43 -3.65
CA LEU A 12 1.90 6.74 -3.12
C LEU A 12 1.02 7.77 -3.81
N LEU A 13 0.20 8.46 -3.05
CA LEU A 13 -0.86 9.32 -3.56
C LEU A 13 -1.00 10.60 -2.73
N VAL A 14 -1.89 11.49 -3.17
CA VAL A 14 -2.22 12.70 -2.43
C VAL A 14 -3.62 12.55 -1.84
N ASP A 15 -3.72 12.72 -0.51
CA ASP A 15 -4.99 12.88 0.19
C ASP A 15 -5.32 14.35 0.35
N PHE A 16 -6.46 14.79 -0.19
CA PHE A 16 -7.04 16.10 0.04
C PHE A 16 -8.03 16.02 1.20
N THR A 17 -7.64 16.59 2.35
CA THR A 17 -8.47 16.59 3.57
C THR A 17 -9.12 17.96 3.73
N PRO A 18 -10.46 18.06 3.94
CA PRO A 18 -11.10 19.34 4.18
C PRO A 18 -10.64 19.95 5.50
N VAL A 19 -10.26 21.23 5.47
CA VAL A 19 -9.75 21.97 6.66
C VAL A 19 -10.60 23.19 7.01
N GLY A 20 -11.63 23.48 6.23
CA GLY A 20 -12.54 24.60 6.50
C GLY A 20 -13.11 25.23 5.24
N ILE A 21 -13.57 26.47 5.41
CA ILE A 21 -14.16 27.29 4.35
C ILE A 21 -13.33 28.57 4.24
N SER A 22 -13.01 28.96 3.00
CA SER A 22 -12.30 30.21 2.73
C SER A 22 -13.18 31.44 2.97
N GLU A 23 -12.60 32.64 2.99
CA GLU A 23 -13.32 33.90 3.10
C GLU A 23 -14.39 34.10 2.00
N ASN A 24 -14.19 33.47 0.84
CA ASN A 24 -15.12 33.50 -0.29
C ASN A 24 -16.18 32.39 -0.24
N GLY A 25 -16.29 31.65 0.86
CA GLY A 25 -17.27 30.56 1.03
C GLY A 25 -16.91 29.24 0.35
N ASN A 26 -15.70 29.08 -0.19
CA ASN A 26 -15.28 27.86 -0.87
C ASN A 26 -14.62 26.86 0.10
N PRO A 27 -14.85 25.54 -0.06
CA PRO A 27 -14.12 24.53 0.71
C PRO A 27 -12.61 24.65 0.51
N VAL A 28 -11.85 24.54 1.60
CA VAL A 28 -10.40 24.52 1.59
C VAL A 28 -9.91 23.12 1.94
N PHE A 29 -8.97 22.63 1.17
CA PHE A 29 -8.38 21.31 1.37
C PHE A 29 -6.87 21.42 1.65
N GLU A 30 -6.41 20.66 2.63
CA GLU A 30 -4.99 20.43 2.88
C GLU A 30 -4.53 19.24 2.04
N ARG A 31 -3.36 19.41 1.41
CA ARG A 31 -2.72 18.36 0.63
C ARG A 31 -1.79 17.53 1.52
N ASN A 32 -2.14 16.28 1.76
CA ASN A 32 -1.38 15.35 2.58
C ASN A 32 -0.78 14.22 1.73
N PRO A 33 0.43 13.71 2.06
CA PRO A 33 0.93 12.49 1.46
C PRO A 33 0.12 11.31 1.99
N GLY A 34 -0.32 10.42 1.08
CA GLY A 34 -1.07 9.21 1.38
C GLY A 34 -0.42 7.98 0.77
N GLY A 35 -0.96 6.82 1.12
CA GLY A 35 -0.50 5.50 0.72
C GLY A 35 0.01 4.68 1.91
N GLY A 36 -0.64 3.55 2.18
CA GLY A 36 -0.29 2.66 3.30
C GLY A 36 1.18 2.23 3.27
N PRO A 37 1.69 1.67 2.16
CA PRO A 37 3.07 1.25 2.05
C PRO A 37 4.08 2.40 2.18
N ALA A 38 3.78 3.58 1.67
CA ALA A 38 4.63 4.75 1.83
C ALA A 38 4.70 5.22 3.30
N ASN A 39 3.57 5.15 4.01
CA ASN A 39 3.52 5.46 5.43
C ASN A 39 4.37 4.48 6.26
N VAL A 40 4.35 3.18 5.93
CA VAL A 40 5.21 2.16 6.57
C VAL A 40 6.69 2.47 6.34
N ALA A 41 7.09 2.78 5.10
CA ALA A 41 8.47 3.15 4.80
C ALA A 41 8.93 4.38 5.59
N CYS A 42 8.09 5.43 5.64
CA CYS A 42 8.39 6.65 6.39
C CYS A 42 8.44 6.41 7.91
N ALA A 43 7.52 5.62 8.46
CA ALA A 43 7.49 5.30 9.88
C ALA A 43 8.73 4.50 10.30
N ALA A 44 9.08 3.46 9.54
CA ALA A 44 10.26 2.66 9.78
C ALA A 44 11.55 3.51 9.69
N ALA A 45 11.66 4.39 8.71
CA ALA A 45 12.80 5.31 8.58
C ALA A 45 12.92 6.25 9.79
N LYS A 46 11.80 6.77 10.29
CA LYS A 46 11.78 7.62 11.51
C LYS A 46 12.26 6.84 12.74
N LEU A 47 12.03 5.54 12.79
CA LEU A 47 12.51 4.64 13.86
C LEU A 47 13.97 4.20 13.66
N GLY A 48 14.64 4.68 12.62
CA GLY A 48 16.06 4.41 12.37
C GLY A 48 16.35 3.23 11.43
N ALA A 49 15.32 2.61 10.84
CA ALA A 49 15.52 1.54 9.86
C ALA A 49 15.96 2.11 8.50
N GLY A 50 16.82 1.37 7.79
CA GLY A 50 17.08 1.60 6.37
C GLY A 50 15.86 1.19 5.54
N THR A 51 15.29 2.14 4.77
CA THR A 51 14.07 1.88 4.01
C THR A 51 14.18 2.29 2.55
N ALA A 52 13.53 1.53 1.66
CA ALA A 52 13.33 1.92 0.26
C ALA A 52 11.85 1.77 -0.12
N PHE A 53 11.43 2.54 -1.11
CA PHE A 53 10.06 2.51 -1.61
C PHE A 53 10.03 2.19 -3.10
N ILE A 54 9.22 1.21 -3.47
CA ILE A 54 8.90 0.82 -4.84
C ILE A 54 7.48 1.28 -5.14
N GLY A 55 7.32 2.07 -6.18
CA GLY A 55 6.01 2.56 -6.62
C GLY A 55 6.12 3.38 -7.89
N LYS A 56 5.00 3.93 -8.33
CA LYS A 56 4.95 4.79 -9.52
C LYS A 56 4.00 5.95 -9.28
N VAL A 57 4.46 7.16 -9.58
CA VAL A 57 3.68 8.40 -9.53
C VAL A 57 3.81 9.15 -10.84
N GLY A 58 2.95 10.12 -11.10
CA GLY A 58 3.08 10.98 -12.26
C GLY A 58 4.32 11.87 -12.16
N ASN A 59 4.95 12.16 -13.30
CA ASN A 59 5.92 13.25 -13.42
C ASN A 59 5.17 14.59 -13.45
N ASP A 60 4.52 14.91 -12.35
CA ASP A 60 3.68 16.09 -12.15
C ASP A 60 4.00 16.77 -10.82
N ILE A 61 3.29 17.88 -10.53
CA ILE A 61 3.52 18.65 -9.30
C ILE A 61 3.29 17.83 -8.03
N PHE A 62 2.41 16.83 -8.09
CA PHE A 62 2.07 15.98 -6.95
C PHE A 62 3.12 14.88 -6.75
N GLY A 63 3.44 14.13 -7.81
CA GLY A 63 4.43 13.06 -7.75
C GLY A 63 5.81 13.56 -7.36
N ASN A 64 6.25 14.71 -7.92
CA ASN A 64 7.52 15.32 -7.53
C ASN A 64 7.52 15.80 -6.07
N ALA A 65 6.40 16.34 -5.58
CA ALA A 65 6.29 16.72 -4.17
C ALA A 65 6.33 15.50 -3.24
N LEU A 66 5.63 14.41 -3.59
CA LEU A 66 5.61 13.15 -2.83
C LEU A 66 7.00 12.52 -2.77
N ARG A 67 7.73 12.44 -3.90
CA ARG A 67 9.12 11.99 -3.91
C ARG A 67 10.00 12.83 -2.98
N GLY A 68 9.82 14.15 -3.01
CA GLY A 68 10.53 15.05 -2.09
C GLY A 68 10.23 14.82 -0.62
N ILE A 69 8.99 14.42 -0.28
CA ILE A 69 8.59 14.06 1.09
C ILE A 69 9.29 12.76 1.53
N LEU A 70 9.28 11.72 0.70
CA LEU A 70 9.98 10.46 1.00
C LEU A 70 11.48 10.69 1.22
N ASN A 71 12.13 11.47 0.35
CA ASN A 71 13.55 11.80 0.47
C ASN A 71 13.87 12.55 1.77
N ARG A 72 13.05 13.53 2.16
CA ARG A 72 13.20 14.21 3.46
C ARG A 72 12.98 13.26 4.63
N GLY A 73 12.10 12.27 4.46
CA GLY A 73 11.88 11.18 5.41
C GLY A 73 12.99 10.13 5.45
N LYS A 74 14.08 10.30 4.68
CA LYS A 74 15.22 9.37 4.53
C LYS A 74 14.83 8.00 3.95
N VAL A 75 13.73 7.93 3.21
CA VAL A 75 13.35 6.76 2.42
C VAL A 75 14.09 6.81 1.09
N ASN A 76 14.78 5.74 0.71
CA ASN A 76 15.38 5.63 -0.63
C ASN A 76 14.28 5.57 -1.69
N THR A 77 14.40 6.39 -2.73
CA THR A 77 13.41 6.54 -3.81
C THR A 77 13.95 6.15 -5.19
N ASP A 78 15.05 5.38 -5.26
CA ASP A 78 15.64 4.97 -6.55
C ASP A 78 14.72 4.04 -7.35
N ALA A 79 13.79 3.35 -6.67
CA ALA A 79 12.76 2.52 -7.27
C ALA A 79 11.35 3.20 -7.31
N LEU A 80 11.25 4.49 -7.02
CA LEU A 80 10.05 5.28 -7.25
C LEU A 80 10.07 5.85 -8.67
N LEU A 81 9.26 5.27 -9.54
CA LEU A 81 9.17 5.64 -10.95
C LEU A 81 8.33 6.90 -11.14
N LEU A 82 8.73 7.74 -12.09
CA LEU A 82 7.96 8.91 -12.53
C LEU A 82 7.43 8.67 -13.94
N SER A 83 6.11 8.74 -14.09
CA SER A 83 5.44 8.56 -15.38
C SER A 83 5.14 9.89 -16.06
N ASP A 84 5.54 10.03 -17.31
CA ASP A 84 5.12 11.18 -18.13
C ASP A 84 3.70 10.98 -18.71
N THR A 85 3.24 9.73 -18.78
CA THR A 85 1.95 9.36 -19.35
C THR A 85 0.82 9.35 -18.32
N TYR A 86 1.05 8.70 -17.16
CA TYR A 86 0.04 8.51 -16.13
C TYR A 86 0.19 9.54 -15.02
N LYS A 87 -0.94 10.00 -14.47
CA LYS A 87 -0.95 11.03 -13.42
C LYS A 87 -0.86 10.44 -12.03
N THR A 88 -0.40 11.24 -11.08
CA THR A 88 -0.43 10.86 -9.66
C THR A 88 -1.88 10.68 -9.19
N THR A 89 -2.16 9.58 -8.53
CA THR A 89 -3.46 9.30 -7.91
C THR A 89 -3.79 10.34 -6.84
N LEU A 90 -5.04 10.79 -6.84
CA LEU A 90 -5.58 11.71 -5.83
C LEU A 90 -6.74 11.04 -5.09
N ALA A 91 -6.86 11.30 -3.80
CA ALA A 91 -8.00 10.94 -2.99
C ALA A 91 -8.55 12.18 -2.29
N PHE A 92 -9.85 12.31 -2.24
CA PHE A 92 -10.54 13.36 -1.49
C PHE A 92 -11.22 12.73 -0.30
N VAL A 93 -10.88 13.20 0.87
CA VAL A 93 -11.51 12.78 2.13
C VAL A 93 -12.79 13.63 2.29
N GLN A 94 -13.89 12.95 2.53
CA GLN A 94 -15.15 13.58 2.92
C GLN A 94 -15.46 13.16 4.36
N LEU A 95 -15.90 14.11 5.16
CA LEU A 95 -16.41 13.86 6.50
C LEU A 95 -17.94 13.98 6.43
N ASP A 96 -18.63 12.98 6.93
CA ASP A 96 -20.08 13.08 7.10
C ASP A 96 -20.44 13.88 8.36
N SER A 97 -21.73 14.04 8.62
CA SER A 97 -22.24 14.78 9.79
C SER A 97 -21.90 14.12 11.14
N PHE A 98 -21.47 12.88 11.15
CA PHE A 98 -21.02 12.12 12.33
C PHE A 98 -19.51 12.10 12.50
N GLY A 99 -18.75 12.66 11.52
CA GLY A 99 -17.29 12.67 11.50
C GLY A 99 -16.69 11.42 10.88
N ASP A 100 -17.50 10.53 10.31
CA ASP A 100 -17.01 9.35 9.60
C ASP A 100 -16.37 9.74 8.27
N ARG A 101 -15.25 9.07 7.95
CA ARG A 101 -14.46 9.37 6.75
C ARG A 101 -14.89 8.50 5.60
N SER A 102 -15.21 9.13 4.47
CA SER A 102 -15.32 8.48 3.18
C SER A 102 -14.26 9.01 2.21
N PHE A 103 -13.89 8.20 1.22
CA PHE A 103 -12.85 8.53 0.25
C PHE A 103 -13.39 8.47 -1.16
N SER A 104 -13.18 9.54 -1.92
CA SER A 104 -13.39 9.59 -3.37
C SER A 104 -12.03 9.53 -4.07
N PHE A 105 -11.75 8.42 -4.77
CA PHE A 105 -10.49 8.22 -5.46
C PHE A 105 -10.56 8.66 -6.93
N TYR A 106 -9.61 9.47 -7.34
CA TYR A 106 -9.30 9.79 -8.73
C TYR A 106 -8.08 8.95 -9.14
N ARG A 107 -8.32 7.63 -9.33
CA ARG A 107 -7.28 6.62 -9.48
C ARG A 107 -7.31 5.88 -10.82
N LYS A 108 -8.40 5.98 -11.57
CA LYS A 108 -8.53 5.28 -12.87
C LYS A 108 -7.36 5.63 -13.78
N ASN A 109 -6.57 4.64 -14.19
CA ASN A 109 -5.31 4.79 -14.89
C ASN A 109 -4.31 5.71 -14.14
N GLY A 110 -4.37 5.75 -12.82
CA GLY A 110 -3.36 6.41 -11.99
C GLY A 110 -1.99 5.72 -12.18
N ALA A 111 -0.91 6.49 -12.02
CA ALA A 111 0.43 5.96 -12.27
C ALA A 111 0.72 4.70 -11.43
N ASP A 112 0.23 4.64 -10.18
CA ASP A 112 0.38 3.49 -9.31
C ASP A 112 -0.31 2.23 -9.86
N THR A 113 -1.50 2.35 -10.48
CA THR A 113 -2.22 1.22 -11.08
C THR A 113 -1.55 0.69 -12.35
N MET A 114 -0.73 1.51 -12.99
CA MET A 114 -0.05 1.24 -14.26
C MET A 114 1.45 0.92 -14.07
N LEU A 115 1.83 0.47 -12.87
CA LEU A 115 3.18 0.01 -12.59
C LEU A 115 3.37 -1.42 -13.11
N GLU A 116 4.27 -1.58 -14.08
CA GLU A 116 4.66 -2.87 -14.64
C GLU A 116 5.87 -3.45 -13.90
N PHE A 117 5.92 -4.76 -13.76
CA PHE A 117 7.01 -5.43 -13.03
C PHE A 117 8.38 -5.20 -13.68
N ASP A 118 8.43 -5.17 -15.00
CA ASP A 118 9.68 -5.07 -15.75
C ASP A 118 10.29 -3.65 -15.70
N GLU A 119 9.54 -2.65 -15.19
CA GLU A 119 10.04 -1.31 -14.91
C GLU A 119 10.81 -1.23 -13.57
N ILE A 120 10.64 -2.21 -12.67
CA ILE A 120 11.18 -2.17 -11.32
C ILE A 120 12.66 -2.55 -11.31
N PRO A 121 13.55 -1.70 -10.77
CA PRO A 121 14.95 -2.06 -10.56
C PRO A 121 15.06 -3.07 -9.41
N LEU A 122 15.00 -4.37 -9.71
CA LEU A 122 14.95 -5.46 -8.73
C LEU A 122 16.17 -5.53 -7.80
N SER A 123 17.26 -4.83 -8.12
CA SER A 123 18.41 -4.68 -7.23
C SER A 123 18.08 -4.01 -5.89
N VAL A 124 16.96 -3.25 -5.81
CA VAL A 124 16.47 -2.68 -4.55
C VAL A 124 16.14 -3.75 -3.51
N LEU A 125 15.83 -4.98 -3.94
CA LEU A 125 15.60 -6.12 -3.07
C LEU A 125 16.88 -6.80 -2.59
N ASP A 126 18.06 -6.49 -3.14
CA ASP A 126 19.29 -7.18 -2.82
C ASP A 126 19.69 -6.96 -1.35
N GLY A 127 19.68 -8.05 -0.58
CA GLY A 127 20.00 -8.03 0.85
C GLY A 127 18.94 -7.34 1.74
N CYS A 128 17.75 -7.03 1.25
CA CYS A 128 16.64 -6.54 2.02
C CYS A 128 16.23 -7.56 3.09
N ARG A 129 15.85 -7.08 4.30
CA ARG A 129 15.45 -7.97 5.40
C ARG A 129 13.98 -8.33 5.40
N TYR A 130 13.12 -7.39 4.99
CA TYR A 130 11.66 -7.57 4.91
C TYR A 130 11.11 -6.85 3.69
N PHE A 131 10.20 -7.49 2.98
CA PHE A 131 9.42 -6.88 1.92
C PHE A 131 8.00 -6.62 2.42
N PHE A 132 7.51 -5.39 2.28
CA PHE A 132 6.16 -5.00 2.70
C PHE A 132 5.30 -4.60 1.51
N CYS A 133 4.04 -5.04 1.50
CA CYS A 133 3.03 -4.62 0.52
C CYS A 133 1.60 -4.69 1.11
N SER A 134 0.62 -4.17 0.36
CA SER A 134 -0.80 -4.20 0.71
C SER A 134 -1.68 -4.64 -0.45
N SER A 135 -2.97 -4.90 -0.20
CA SER A 135 -3.92 -5.32 -1.24
C SER A 135 -4.32 -4.20 -2.20
N VAL A 136 -4.07 -2.93 -1.86
CA VAL A 136 -4.50 -1.78 -2.65
C VAL A 136 -3.98 -1.81 -4.09
N MET A 137 -2.73 -2.26 -4.28
CA MET A 137 -2.12 -2.40 -5.62
C MET A 137 -2.70 -3.58 -6.43
N MET A 138 -3.46 -4.46 -5.78
CA MET A 138 -4.07 -5.63 -6.43
C MET A 138 -5.49 -5.34 -6.93
N ALA A 139 -6.06 -4.18 -6.59
CA ALA A 139 -7.44 -3.87 -6.89
C ALA A 139 -7.70 -3.71 -8.39
N GLU A 140 -6.79 -3.06 -9.12
CA GLU A 140 -6.97 -2.79 -10.55
C GLU A 140 -5.63 -2.62 -11.29
N GLY A 141 -5.69 -2.62 -12.64
CA GLY A 141 -4.58 -2.27 -13.54
C GLY A 141 -3.46 -3.30 -13.60
N GLU A 142 -2.34 -2.89 -14.19
CA GLU A 142 -1.12 -3.70 -14.36
C GLU A 142 -0.48 -4.03 -13.00
N SER A 143 -0.65 -3.15 -12.03
CA SER A 143 -0.10 -3.31 -10.69
C SER A 143 -0.61 -4.56 -9.97
N ARG A 144 -1.78 -5.12 -10.35
CA ARG A 144 -2.27 -6.42 -9.82
C ARG A 144 -1.27 -7.54 -10.12
N GLY A 145 -0.94 -7.72 -11.41
CA GLY A 145 0.03 -8.73 -11.83
C GLY A 145 1.41 -8.48 -11.25
N THR A 146 1.83 -7.22 -11.23
CA THR A 146 3.10 -6.77 -10.67
C THR A 146 3.22 -7.11 -9.18
N SER A 147 2.14 -6.94 -8.39
CA SER A 147 2.12 -7.27 -6.96
C SER A 147 2.45 -8.74 -6.72
N PHE A 148 1.83 -9.65 -7.44
CA PHE A 148 2.12 -11.08 -7.30
C PHE A 148 3.52 -11.46 -7.78
N ARG A 149 4.00 -10.85 -8.87
CA ARG A 149 5.34 -11.11 -9.39
C ARG A 149 6.42 -10.67 -8.40
N ILE A 150 6.29 -9.49 -7.80
CA ILE A 150 7.29 -8.99 -6.86
C ILE A 150 7.25 -9.72 -5.52
N MET A 151 6.09 -10.13 -5.01
CA MET A 151 5.97 -11.00 -3.83
C MET A 151 6.69 -12.34 -4.07
N LYS A 152 6.47 -12.96 -5.23
CA LYS A 152 7.16 -14.20 -5.64
C LYS A 152 8.67 -13.99 -5.74
N GLU A 153 9.12 -12.87 -6.28
CA GLU A 153 10.55 -12.55 -6.39
C GLU A 153 11.19 -12.33 -5.01
N ALA A 154 10.51 -11.63 -4.09
CA ALA A 154 10.97 -11.50 -2.70
C ALA A 154 11.15 -12.87 -2.04
N ARG A 155 10.15 -13.75 -2.14
CA ARG A 155 10.21 -15.12 -1.60
C ARG A 155 11.31 -15.95 -2.23
N LYS A 156 11.53 -15.86 -3.55
CA LYS A 156 12.61 -16.53 -4.26
C LYS A 156 14.00 -16.13 -3.72
N ARG A 157 14.13 -14.89 -3.26
CA ARG A 157 15.34 -14.36 -2.62
C ARG A 157 15.44 -14.69 -1.12
N GLY A 158 14.47 -15.40 -0.56
CA GLY A 158 14.41 -15.72 0.87
C GLY A 158 14.02 -14.54 1.76
N ILE A 159 13.45 -13.48 1.18
CA ILE A 159 13.00 -12.28 1.89
C ILE A 159 11.59 -12.54 2.43
N PRO A 160 11.35 -12.44 3.76
CA PRO A 160 10.02 -12.55 4.32
C PRO A 160 9.09 -11.47 3.82
N VAL A 161 7.87 -11.87 3.43
CA VAL A 161 6.82 -10.98 2.94
C VAL A 161 5.91 -10.58 4.09
N MET A 162 5.83 -9.28 4.35
CA MET A 162 4.87 -8.65 5.25
C MET A 162 3.71 -8.11 4.41
N PHE A 163 2.49 -8.50 4.73
CA PHE A 163 1.29 -8.10 3.99
C PHE A 163 0.27 -7.46 4.93
N ASP A 164 -0.18 -6.25 4.60
CA ASP A 164 -1.33 -5.60 5.22
C ASP A 164 -2.53 -5.75 4.29
N VAL A 165 -3.59 -6.39 4.77
CA VAL A 165 -4.81 -6.56 3.96
C VAL A 165 -5.33 -5.22 3.49
N ASN A 166 -5.40 -4.23 4.36
CA ASN A 166 -5.75 -2.84 4.03
C ASN A 166 -6.88 -2.73 3.00
N LEU A 167 -7.98 -3.45 3.27
CA LEU A 167 -9.09 -3.60 2.34
C LEU A 167 -9.80 -2.27 2.07
N ARG A 168 -9.94 -1.94 0.81
CA ARG A 168 -10.68 -0.77 0.33
C ARG A 168 -11.69 -1.24 -0.72
N LEU A 169 -12.84 -1.77 -0.27
CA LEU A 169 -13.85 -2.39 -1.14
C LEU A 169 -14.29 -1.49 -2.30
N ASN A 170 -14.28 -0.18 -2.11
CA ASN A 170 -14.62 0.80 -3.15
C ASN A 170 -13.59 0.91 -4.28
N LEU A 171 -12.43 0.26 -4.17
CA LEU A 171 -11.44 0.15 -5.25
C LEU A 171 -11.60 -1.15 -6.05
N TRP A 172 -12.40 -2.10 -5.58
CA TRP A 172 -12.55 -3.41 -6.19
C TRP A 172 -13.84 -3.50 -7.00
N GLU A 173 -13.83 -4.28 -8.08
CA GLU A 173 -15.02 -4.57 -8.87
C GLU A 173 -16.10 -5.30 -8.06
N SER A 174 -15.69 -6.13 -7.09
CA SER A 174 -16.58 -6.81 -6.15
C SER A 174 -15.83 -7.31 -4.92
N ALA A 175 -16.57 -7.52 -3.82
CA ALA A 175 -16.03 -8.13 -2.60
C ALA A 175 -15.50 -9.55 -2.85
N ALA A 176 -16.15 -10.32 -3.73
CA ALA A 176 -15.70 -11.67 -4.09
C ALA A 176 -14.35 -11.65 -4.82
N LEU A 177 -14.11 -10.66 -5.69
CA LEU A 177 -12.85 -10.51 -6.40
C LEU A 177 -11.74 -10.05 -5.45
N ALA A 178 -12.05 -9.13 -4.52
CA ALA A 178 -11.14 -8.72 -3.46
C ALA A 178 -10.70 -9.92 -2.62
N LYS A 179 -11.66 -10.71 -2.11
CA LYS A 179 -11.39 -11.90 -1.30
C LYS A 179 -10.48 -12.87 -2.04
N LYS A 180 -10.81 -13.20 -3.30
CA LYS A 180 -10.01 -14.12 -4.14
C LYS A 180 -8.54 -13.70 -4.23
N TYR A 181 -8.26 -12.43 -4.58
CA TYR A 181 -6.88 -11.99 -4.77
C TYR A 181 -6.14 -11.80 -3.44
N ILE A 182 -6.84 -11.40 -2.37
CA ILE A 182 -6.24 -11.36 -1.05
C ILE A 182 -5.86 -12.78 -0.60
N GLU A 183 -6.75 -13.76 -0.72
CA GLU A 183 -6.45 -15.17 -0.40
C GLU A 183 -5.25 -15.71 -1.22
N GLU A 184 -5.13 -15.34 -2.49
CA GLU A 184 -3.96 -15.68 -3.31
C GLU A 184 -2.68 -15.04 -2.75
N ALA A 185 -2.74 -13.78 -2.29
CA ALA A 185 -1.61 -13.10 -1.67
C ALA A 185 -1.24 -13.70 -0.31
N LEU A 186 -2.21 -14.18 0.48
CA LEU A 186 -1.95 -14.84 1.75
C LEU A 186 -1.06 -16.08 1.59
N CYS A 187 -1.16 -16.81 0.46
CA CYS A 187 -0.27 -17.93 0.15
C CYS A 187 1.21 -17.52 -0.02
N LEU A 188 1.47 -16.24 -0.24
CA LEU A 188 2.82 -15.67 -0.40
C LEU A 188 3.28 -14.89 0.83
N THR A 189 2.49 -14.84 1.89
CA THR A 189 2.69 -13.99 3.06
C THR A 189 3.35 -14.77 4.20
N ASP A 190 4.34 -14.16 4.84
CA ASP A 190 4.99 -14.68 6.06
C ASP A 190 4.48 -13.98 7.32
N ILE A 191 4.22 -12.67 7.25
CA ILE A 191 3.71 -11.86 8.35
C ILE A 191 2.48 -11.12 7.86
N LEU A 192 1.35 -11.39 8.48
CA LEU A 192 0.07 -10.81 8.12
C LEU A 192 -0.39 -9.77 9.14
N LYS A 193 -0.85 -8.61 8.65
CA LYS A 193 -1.61 -7.64 9.44
C LYS A 193 -3.01 -7.50 8.86
N VAL A 194 -4.00 -7.56 9.73
CA VAL A 194 -5.43 -7.36 9.41
C VAL A 194 -6.08 -6.48 10.47
N SER A 195 -7.17 -5.78 10.14
CA SER A 195 -8.12 -5.28 11.13
C SER A 195 -9.09 -6.41 11.53
N GLU A 196 -9.86 -6.19 12.60
CA GLU A 196 -10.89 -7.15 13.03
C GLU A 196 -11.92 -7.40 11.91
N GLU A 197 -12.38 -6.35 11.22
CA GLU A 197 -13.33 -6.47 10.11
C GLU A 197 -12.73 -7.24 8.93
N GLU A 198 -11.46 -7.01 8.63
CA GLU A 198 -10.74 -7.71 7.56
C GLU A 198 -10.53 -9.18 7.91
N LEU A 199 -10.28 -9.49 9.19
CA LEU A 199 -10.18 -10.85 9.67
C LEU A 199 -11.49 -11.62 9.46
N PHE A 200 -12.63 -11.04 9.86
CA PHE A 200 -13.95 -11.67 9.65
C PHE A 200 -14.38 -11.69 8.18
N PHE A 201 -13.85 -10.80 7.36
CA PHE A 201 -14.04 -10.90 5.90
C PHE A 201 -13.33 -12.11 5.29
N LEU A 202 -12.19 -12.52 5.85
CA LEU A 202 -11.34 -13.59 5.33
C LEU A 202 -11.60 -14.94 6.00
N SER A 203 -12.03 -14.96 7.25
CA SER A 203 -12.17 -16.16 8.04
C SER A 203 -13.43 -16.12 8.90
N ASP A 204 -14.15 -17.23 8.98
CA ASP A 204 -15.27 -17.40 9.90
C ASP A 204 -14.75 -17.71 11.32
N GLY A 205 -15.39 -17.15 12.34
CA GLY A 205 -15.11 -17.41 13.74
C GLY A 205 -16.17 -16.80 14.64
N ALA A 206 -16.32 -17.35 15.86
CA ALA A 206 -17.22 -16.80 16.85
C ALA A 206 -16.62 -15.52 17.50
N ASP A 207 -15.29 -15.40 17.50
CA ASP A 207 -14.54 -14.26 17.99
C ASP A 207 -13.21 -14.12 17.23
N VAL A 208 -12.48 -13.04 17.53
CA VAL A 208 -11.19 -12.70 16.90
C VAL A 208 -10.17 -13.83 17.08
N SER A 209 -10.12 -14.47 18.24
CA SER A 209 -9.14 -15.54 18.53
C SER A 209 -9.40 -16.78 17.68
N GLU A 210 -10.67 -17.19 17.56
CA GLU A 210 -11.04 -18.33 16.73
C GLU A 210 -10.81 -18.04 15.24
N ALA A 211 -11.24 -16.88 14.75
CA ALA A 211 -11.05 -16.48 13.36
C ALA A 211 -9.55 -16.39 13.00
N ALA A 212 -8.72 -15.81 13.88
CA ALA A 212 -7.27 -15.74 13.70
C ALA A 212 -6.61 -17.12 13.71
N ALA A 213 -7.02 -18.02 14.61
CA ALA A 213 -6.52 -19.39 14.66
C ALA A 213 -6.86 -20.18 13.38
N LYS A 214 -8.09 -20.04 12.87
CA LYS A 214 -8.52 -20.66 11.61
C LYS A 214 -7.70 -20.14 10.44
N LEU A 215 -7.58 -18.83 10.31
CA LEU A 215 -6.81 -18.21 9.23
C LEU A 215 -5.33 -18.63 9.28
N ASN A 216 -4.74 -18.63 10.48
CA ASN A 216 -3.35 -19.06 10.64
C ASN A 216 -3.15 -20.55 10.35
N SER A 217 -4.11 -21.40 10.70
CA SER A 217 -4.03 -22.84 10.39
C SER A 217 -4.04 -23.13 8.89
N GLN A 218 -4.66 -22.27 8.09
CA GLN A 218 -4.75 -22.41 6.64
C GLN A 218 -3.47 -21.96 5.93
N TYR A 219 -2.81 -20.87 6.39
CA TYR A 219 -1.70 -20.24 5.68
C TYR A 219 -0.36 -20.36 6.42
N ASN A 220 -0.35 -20.69 7.71
CA ASN A 220 0.85 -20.89 8.54
C ASN A 220 1.77 -19.67 8.58
N PHE A 221 1.23 -18.51 8.94
CA PHE A 221 2.01 -17.28 9.09
C PHE A 221 3.04 -17.39 10.24
N LYS A 222 4.18 -16.74 10.08
CA LYS A 222 5.16 -16.56 11.17
C LYS A 222 4.65 -15.61 12.25
N ALA A 223 3.82 -14.65 11.86
CA ALA A 223 3.10 -13.74 12.75
C ALA A 223 1.81 -13.27 12.10
N LEU A 224 0.77 -13.14 12.91
CA LEU A 224 -0.53 -12.57 12.57
C LEU A 224 -0.84 -11.46 13.58
N LEU A 225 -1.03 -10.23 13.09
CA LEU A 225 -1.40 -9.04 13.88
C LEU A 225 -2.84 -8.66 13.53
N VAL A 226 -3.66 -8.50 14.57
CA VAL A 226 -5.05 -8.05 14.45
C VAL A 226 -5.23 -6.75 15.20
#